data_37635a587b51ebfba8be8afb8377b22b
#
_entry.id   37635a587b51ebfba8be8afb8377b22b
#
_cell.length_a   1.000
_cell.length_b   1.000
_cell.length_c   1.000
_cell.angle_alpha   90.00
_cell.angle_beta   90.00
_cell.angle_gamma   90.00
#
_symmetry.space_group_name_H-M   'P 1'
#
loop_
_entity.id
_entity.type
_entity.pdbx_description
1 polymer ?
#
loop_
_entity_poly.entity_id
_entity_poly.type
_entity_poly.pdbx_seq_one_letter_code
_entity_poly.pdbx_strand_id
1 'polypeptide(L)'
;MFGWEFPPFNSGGLGVACEGLSKALASSGVDLTFVLPFKIPISVPWCRFVFSNESTDLISENQMQRLFSGYQSHSIHSKSSKTQDNGLPDAVSGDLIERVRAYALRAGAIAKKNKHSVIHAHDWLTYPAGIEAKKVSGRPLVVHIHATEFDRSGDNINKEIYNIELEGFRKADMVVAVSGRTREKVIQKYGISPHKVKVVHNGVEFQKSVNPVLETFNRIKAGGNKIVLYA
;
A
#
# COMPACT_ATOMS: atom_id res chain seq x y z
N MET A 1 -2.45 -11.44 -1.67
CA MET A 1 -2.28 -9.99 -1.86
C MET A 1 -1.35 -9.48 -0.77
N PHE A 2 -0.30 -8.73 -1.11
CA PHE A 2 0.61 -8.09 -0.17
C PHE A 2 0.23 -6.62 -0.03
N GLY A 3 -0.10 -6.18 1.19
CA GLY A 3 -0.38 -4.80 1.54
C GLY A 3 0.54 -4.33 2.66
N TRP A 4 0.62 -3.01 2.87
CA TRP A 4 1.39 -2.41 3.96
C TRP A 4 0.51 -2.04 5.14
N GLU A 5 -0.70 -1.59 4.85
CA GLU A 5 -1.69 -1.11 5.80
C GLU A 5 -3.10 -1.57 5.41
N PHE A 6 -4.04 -1.54 6.35
CA PHE A 6 -5.43 -1.87 6.12
C PHE A 6 -6.33 -1.17 7.15
N PRO A 7 -7.50 -0.61 6.79
CA PRO A 7 -8.40 0.03 7.75
C PRO A 7 -8.85 -0.90 8.90
N PRO A 8 -9.02 -0.38 10.12
CA PRO A 8 -8.88 1.02 10.51
C PRO A 8 -7.43 1.46 10.77
N PHE A 9 -6.45 0.59 10.56
CA PHE A 9 -5.03 0.81 10.83
C PHE A 9 -4.29 1.23 9.55
N ASN A 10 -4.62 2.41 9.06
CA ASN A 10 -4.02 3.00 7.85
C ASN A 10 -3.72 4.48 8.06
N SER A 11 -2.68 4.97 7.38
CA SER A 11 -2.26 6.36 7.44
C SER A 11 -2.77 7.21 6.27
N GLY A 12 -3.32 6.56 5.23
CA GLY A 12 -3.70 7.25 4.01
C GLY A 12 -4.62 6.44 3.11
N GLY A 13 -4.69 6.85 1.85
CA GLY A 13 -5.59 6.28 0.86
C GLY A 13 -5.21 4.89 0.36
N LEU A 14 -3.96 4.45 0.56
CA LEU A 14 -3.50 3.14 0.11
C LEU A 14 -4.27 2.01 0.80
N GLY A 15 -4.41 2.07 2.13
CA GLY A 15 -5.16 1.08 2.90
C GLY A 15 -6.63 1.02 2.48
N VAL A 16 -7.27 2.18 2.30
CA VAL A 16 -8.67 2.28 1.84
C VAL A 16 -8.84 1.69 0.44
N ALA A 17 -7.92 1.98 -0.48
CA ALA A 17 -7.95 1.41 -1.82
C ALA A 17 -7.77 -0.12 -1.81
N CYS A 18 -6.87 -0.63 -0.95
CA CYS A 18 -6.64 -2.06 -0.77
C CYS A 18 -7.87 -2.76 -0.17
N GLU A 19 -8.54 -2.15 0.81
CA GLU A 19 -9.78 -2.66 1.39
C GLU A 19 -10.88 -2.76 0.33
N GLY A 20 -11.18 -1.67 -0.37
CA GLY A 20 -12.22 -1.65 -1.40
C GLY A 20 -11.96 -2.66 -2.51
N LEU A 21 -10.70 -2.75 -2.98
CA LEU A 21 -10.30 -3.72 -3.99
C LEU A 21 -10.43 -5.16 -3.48
N SER A 22 -9.99 -5.45 -2.25
CA SER A 22 -10.09 -6.80 -1.67
C SER A 22 -11.54 -7.26 -1.54
N LYS A 23 -12.44 -6.36 -1.09
CA LYS A 23 -13.87 -6.61 -1.00
C LYS A 23 -14.50 -6.88 -2.36
N ALA A 24 -14.16 -6.08 -3.38
CA ALA A 24 -14.66 -6.26 -4.74
C ALA A 24 -14.19 -7.55 -5.39
N LEU A 25 -12.92 -7.91 -5.21
CA LEU A 25 -12.36 -9.18 -5.71
C LEU A 25 -13.04 -10.39 -5.06
N ALA A 26 -13.22 -10.37 -3.75
CA ALA A 26 -13.92 -11.43 -3.04
C ALA A 26 -15.38 -11.55 -3.50
N SER A 27 -16.08 -10.44 -3.69
CA SER A 27 -17.44 -10.41 -4.23
C SER A 27 -17.53 -10.96 -5.66
N SER A 28 -16.41 -10.94 -6.39
CA SER A 28 -16.26 -11.56 -7.72
C SER A 28 -15.82 -13.02 -7.67
N GLY A 29 -15.82 -13.65 -6.49
CA GLY A 29 -15.49 -15.07 -6.31
C GLY A 29 -14.00 -15.37 -6.16
N VAL A 30 -13.15 -14.37 -5.93
CA VAL A 30 -11.72 -14.57 -5.67
C VAL A 30 -11.50 -14.99 -4.22
N ASP A 31 -10.90 -16.16 -3.98
CA ASP A 31 -10.40 -16.55 -2.66
C ASP A 31 -9.15 -15.73 -2.33
N LEU A 32 -9.27 -14.84 -1.35
CA LEU A 32 -8.27 -13.82 -1.07
C LEU A 32 -7.61 -14.01 0.29
N THR A 33 -6.28 -14.11 0.25
CA THR A 33 -5.43 -14.00 1.43
C THR A 33 -4.71 -12.64 1.39
N PHE A 34 -4.92 -11.81 2.41
CA PHE A 34 -4.26 -10.52 2.55
C PHE A 34 -3.10 -10.63 3.55
N VAL A 35 -1.89 -10.29 3.10
CA VAL A 35 -0.66 -10.38 3.90
C VAL A 35 -0.26 -8.99 4.34
N LEU A 36 -0.02 -8.82 5.64
CA LEU A 36 0.44 -7.59 6.27
C LEU A 36 1.80 -7.78 6.95
N PRO A 37 2.63 -6.73 7.05
CA PRO A 37 3.94 -6.82 7.69
C PRO A 37 3.86 -7.08 9.18
N PHE A 38 2.81 -6.58 9.86
CA PHE A 38 2.65 -6.63 11.31
C PHE A 38 1.29 -7.20 11.70
N LYS A 39 1.24 -7.85 12.86
CA LYS A 39 0.00 -8.36 13.44
C LYS A 39 -0.82 -7.21 14.01
N ILE A 40 -2.02 -7.05 13.50
CA ILE A 40 -3.01 -6.07 13.94
C ILE A 40 -4.33 -6.79 14.28
N PRO A 41 -5.15 -6.26 15.20
CA PRO A 41 -6.44 -6.87 15.55
C PRO A 41 -7.49 -6.57 14.47
N ILE A 42 -7.44 -7.32 13.36
CA ILE A 42 -8.33 -7.14 12.22
C ILE A 42 -8.96 -8.46 11.80
N SER A 43 -10.24 -8.38 11.47
CA SER A 43 -10.99 -9.47 10.85
C SER A 43 -12.08 -8.88 9.96
N VAL A 44 -12.18 -9.38 8.73
CA VAL A 44 -13.25 -9.04 7.80
C VAL A 44 -13.78 -10.33 7.15
N PRO A 45 -15.06 -10.39 6.77
CA PRO A 45 -15.66 -11.64 6.29
C PRO A 45 -15.22 -12.05 4.88
N TRP A 46 -14.59 -11.15 4.11
CA TRP A 46 -14.28 -11.39 2.70
C TRP A 46 -12.84 -11.79 2.39
N CYS A 47 -11.92 -11.73 3.36
CA CYS A 47 -10.56 -12.21 3.14
C CYS A 47 -9.92 -12.75 4.42
N ARG A 48 -8.95 -13.65 4.25
CA ARG A 48 -8.12 -14.15 5.35
C ARG A 48 -6.87 -13.29 5.49
N PHE A 49 -6.55 -12.88 6.72
CA PHE A 49 -5.28 -12.20 7.00
C PHE A 49 -4.17 -13.18 7.39
N VAL A 50 -2.98 -12.87 6.92
CA VAL A 50 -1.72 -13.48 7.33
C VAL A 50 -0.75 -12.37 7.68
N PHE A 51 -0.06 -12.50 8.80
CA PHE A 51 0.91 -11.52 9.27
C PHE A 51 2.32 -12.06 9.10
N SER A 52 3.22 -11.24 8.57
CA SER A 52 4.61 -11.66 8.37
C SER A 52 5.37 -11.70 9.70
N ASN A 53 4.97 -10.87 10.64
CA ASN A 53 5.45 -10.89 12.01
C ASN A 53 4.31 -11.35 12.94
N GLU A 54 4.45 -12.52 13.53
CA GLU A 54 3.51 -13.12 14.48
C GLU A 54 3.90 -12.79 15.94
N SER A 55 4.82 -11.83 16.16
CA SER A 55 5.16 -11.38 17.52
C SER A 55 3.87 -11.12 18.30
N THR A 56 3.76 -11.74 19.47
CA THR A 56 2.55 -11.73 20.31
C THR A 56 2.25 -10.37 20.92
N ASP A 57 3.20 -9.46 20.87
CA ASP A 57 3.02 -8.11 21.37
C ASP A 57 2.11 -7.34 20.40
N LEU A 58 0.88 -7.12 20.84
CA LEU A 58 -0.07 -6.27 20.15
C LEU A 58 0.53 -4.85 20.10
N ILE A 59 0.82 -4.40 18.90
CA ILE A 59 1.25 -3.02 18.67
C ILE A 59 0.10 -2.10 19.05
N SER A 60 0.33 -1.15 19.95
CA SER A 60 -0.68 -0.17 20.37
C SER A 60 -1.07 0.75 19.19
N GLU A 61 -2.26 1.34 19.24
CA GLU A 61 -2.73 2.28 18.18
C GLU A 61 -1.74 3.41 17.93
N ASN A 62 -1.12 3.97 18.97
CA ASN A 62 -0.10 5.01 18.85
C ASN A 62 1.19 4.50 18.17
N GLN A 63 1.58 3.26 18.44
CA GLN A 63 2.72 2.63 17.77
C GLN A 63 2.39 2.34 16.30
N MET A 64 1.16 1.91 16.00
CA MET A 64 0.68 1.71 14.62
C MET A 64 0.68 3.01 13.82
N GLN A 65 0.18 4.11 14.38
CA GLN A 65 0.25 5.41 13.71
C GLN A 65 1.68 5.82 13.37
N ARG A 66 2.65 5.58 14.25
CA ARG A 66 4.07 5.84 13.97
C ARG A 66 4.64 4.94 12.89
N LEU A 67 4.22 3.68 12.84
CA LEU A 67 4.65 2.73 11.81
C LEU A 67 4.17 3.13 10.41
N PHE A 68 2.94 3.60 10.32
CA PHE A 68 2.35 3.98 9.04
C PHE A 68 2.68 5.42 8.64
N SER A 69 2.87 6.36 9.58
CA SER A 69 3.23 7.76 9.29
C SER A 69 4.58 7.91 8.60
N GLY A 70 5.49 6.97 8.79
CA GLY A 70 6.77 6.92 8.07
C GLY A 70 6.62 6.92 6.55
N TYR A 71 5.50 6.44 6.02
CA TYR A 71 5.20 6.46 4.58
C TYR A 71 5.00 7.88 4.04
N GLN A 72 4.39 8.77 4.81
CA GLN A 72 4.12 10.16 4.39
C GLN A 72 5.33 11.09 4.57
N SER A 73 6.18 10.85 5.57
CA SER A 73 7.28 11.74 5.92
C SER A 73 8.58 11.50 5.14
N HIS A 74 8.76 10.36 4.49
CA HIS A 74 9.92 10.11 3.62
C HIS A 74 9.93 10.95 2.34
N SER A 75 8.86 11.67 2.02
CA SER A 75 8.81 12.63 0.91
C SER A 75 9.51 13.96 1.20
N ILE A 76 9.93 14.23 2.45
CA ILE A 76 10.56 15.50 2.82
C ILE A 76 11.86 15.22 3.57
N HIS A 77 13.00 15.40 2.90
CA HIS A 77 14.37 15.54 3.45
C HIS A 77 14.70 14.71 4.71
N SER A 78 15.05 13.47 4.59
CA SER A 78 15.71 12.75 5.68
C SER A 78 17.21 13.01 5.71
N LYS A 79 17.61 14.06 6.40
CA LYS A 79 18.88 13.98 7.16
C LYS A 79 18.56 13.06 8.34
N SER A 80 19.30 11.98 8.47
CA SER A 80 19.20 11.01 9.55
C SER A 80 19.17 11.69 10.93
N SER A 81 18.00 11.93 11.47
CA SER A 81 17.86 12.03 12.91
C SER A 81 17.68 10.60 13.42
N LYS A 82 18.67 10.08 14.13
CA LYS A 82 18.52 8.93 15.02
C LYS A 82 17.47 9.30 16.07
N THR A 83 16.19 9.14 15.70
CA THR A 83 15.13 9.14 16.71
C THR A 83 15.34 7.87 17.52
N GLN A 84 15.71 8.03 18.78
CA GLN A 84 15.73 6.95 19.75
C GLN A 84 14.35 6.29 19.74
N ASP A 85 14.35 5.03 19.37
CA ASP A 85 13.17 4.18 19.21
C ASP A 85 12.70 3.71 20.60
N ASN A 86 12.20 4.68 21.39
CA ASN A 86 11.76 4.44 22.74
C ASN A 86 10.35 3.82 22.70
N GLY A 87 10.25 2.50 22.64
CA GLY A 87 9.04 1.74 22.94
C GLY A 87 8.39 0.96 21.79
N LEU A 88 9.09 0.76 20.66
CA LEU A 88 8.66 -0.22 19.66
C LEU A 88 9.31 -1.59 19.96
N PRO A 89 8.59 -2.71 19.77
CA PRO A 89 9.20 -4.04 19.85
C PRO A 89 10.38 -4.16 18.87
N ASP A 90 11.45 -4.88 19.24
CA ASP A 90 12.65 -5.08 18.40
C ASP A 90 12.34 -5.57 16.97
N ALA A 91 11.23 -6.29 16.81
CA ALA A 91 10.75 -6.77 15.50
C ALA A 91 10.19 -5.67 14.60
N VAL A 92 10.03 -4.46 15.11
CA VAL A 92 9.40 -3.29 14.47
C VAL A 92 10.32 -2.08 14.50
N SER A 93 11.44 -2.17 15.22
CA SER A 93 12.50 -1.16 15.24
C SER A 93 13.23 -1.12 13.89
N GLY A 94 13.87 -0.02 13.60
CA GLY A 94 14.57 0.20 12.34
C GLY A 94 13.89 1.22 11.42
N ASP A 95 14.61 1.62 10.38
CA ASP A 95 14.05 2.54 9.39
C ASP A 95 13.02 1.84 8.49
N LEU A 96 12.27 2.60 7.71
CA LEU A 96 11.21 2.07 6.84
C LEU A 96 11.74 1.05 5.82
N ILE A 97 12.94 1.27 5.29
CA ILE A 97 13.56 0.36 4.32
C ILE A 97 13.93 -0.98 4.96
N GLU A 98 14.46 -0.95 6.19
CA GLU A 98 14.77 -2.18 6.94
C GLU A 98 13.50 -3.01 7.19
N ARG A 99 12.40 -2.36 7.54
CA ARG A 99 11.09 -3.01 7.69
C ARG A 99 10.59 -3.63 6.39
N VAL A 100 10.74 -2.94 5.26
CA VAL A 100 10.41 -3.47 3.92
C VAL A 100 11.23 -4.71 3.61
N ARG A 101 12.54 -4.69 3.91
CA ARG A 101 13.43 -5.85 3.74
C ARG A 101 13.05 -7.03 4.64
N ALA A 102 12.75 -6.75 5.91
CA ALA A 102 12.30 -7.77 6.86
C ALA A 102 10.97 -8.43 6.43
N TYR A 103 10.05 -7.63 5.88
CA TYR A 103 8.81 -8.14 5.28
C TYR A 103 9.09 -9.07 4.11
N ALA A 104 9.96 -8.67 3.20
CA ALA A 104 10.36 -9.46 2.05
C ALA A 104 10.97 -10.82 2.43
N LEU A 105 11.87 -10.85 3.41
CA LEU A 105 12.49 -12.10 3.87
C LEU A 105 11.50 -13.17 4.33
N ARG A 106 10.36 -12.76 4.89
CA ARG A 106 9.33 -13.68 5.39
C ARG A 106 8.30 -14.05 4.32
N ALA A 107 8.16 -13.23 3.27
CA ALA A 107 7.14 -13.42 2.23
C ALA A 107 7.29 -14.74 1.47
N GLY A 108 8.50 -15.22 1.24
CA GLY A 108 8.76 -16.50 0.60
C GLY A 108 8.21 -17.69 1.41
N ALA A 109 8.41 -17.69 2.72
CA ALA A 109 7.87 -18.74 3.61
C ALA A 109 6.34 -18.70 3.66
N ILE A 110 5.75 -17.50 3.68
CA ILE A 110 4.30 -17.31 3.62
C ILE A 110 3.74 -17.85 2.30
N ALA A 111 4.39 -17.55 1.18
CA ALA A 111 3.97 -18.02 -0.14
C ALA A 111 4.02 -19.56 -0.27
N LYS A 112 5.02 -20.22 0.35
CA LYS A 112 5.09 -21.68 0.41
C LYS A 112 3.93 -22.32 1.17
N LYS A 113 3.54 -21.71 2.29
CA LYS A 113 2.49 -22.25 3.18
C LYS A 113 1.07 -22.00 2.65
N ASN A 114 0.88 -20.99 1.82
CA ASN A 114 -0.42 -20.57 1.34
C ASN A 114 -0.54 -20.82 -0.17
N LYS A 115 -1.39 -21.76 -0.57
CA LYS A 115 -1.67 -22.01 -2.00
C LYS A 115 -2.29 -20.75 -2.63
N HIS A 116 -1.80 -20.37 -3.80
CA HIS A 116 -2.30 -19.22 -4.54
C HIS A 116 -2.02 -19.39 -6.04
N SER A 117 -2.80 -18.71 -6.87
CA SER A 117 -2.64 -18.71 -8.33
C SER A 117 -1.93 -17.46 -8.83
N VAL A 118 -2.06 -16.33 -8.11
CA VAL A 118 -1.46 -15.05 -8.47
C VAL A 118 -0.99 -14.32 -7.22
N ILE A 119 0.06 -13.52 -7.36
CA ILE A 119 0.59 -12.62 -6.34
C ILE A 119 0.25 -11.20 -6.76
N HIS A 120 -0.31 -10.40 -5.84
CA HIS A 120 -0.63 -9.00 -6.05
C HIS A 120 0.03 -8.17 -4.95
N ALA A 121 0.92 -7.23 -5.31
CA ALA A 121 1.66 -6.39 -4.37
C ALA A 121 1.36 -4.91 -4.62
N HIS A 122 1.12 -4.16 -3.54
CA HIS A 122 0.66 -2.77 -3.58
C HIS A 122 1.75 -1.81 -3.12
N ASP A 123 2.18 -0.93 -4.00
CA ASP A 123 3.23 0.07 -3.84
C ASP A 123 4.60 -0.51 -3.45
N TRP A 124 5.62 0.32 -3.52
CA TRP A 124 7.02 -0.03 -3.34
C TRP A 124 7.32 -0.76 -2.02
N LEU A 125 6.55 -0.47 -0.96
CA LEU A 125 6.68 -1.11 0.35
C LEU A 125 6.49 -2.63 0.30
N THR A 126 5.76 -3.13 -0.69
CA THR A 126 5.39 -4.55 -0.80
C THR A 126 6.03 -5.25 -2.01
N TYR A 127 6.64 -4.51 -2.92
CA TYR A 127 7.24 -5.11 -4.12
C TYR A 127 8.34 -6.13 -3.80
N PRO A 128 9.27 -5.86 -2.86
CA PRO A 128 10.25 -6.86 -2.47
C PRO A 128 9.62 -8.15 -1.94
N ALA A 129 8.55 -8.04 -1.15
CA ALA A 129 7.80 -9.19 -0.67
C ALA A 129 7.12 -9.99 -1.80
N GLY A 130 6.51 -9.29 -2.77
CA GLY A 130 5.95 -9.90 -3.97
C GLY A 130 6.99 -10.64 -4.82
N ILE A 131 8.18 -10.06 -4.97
CA ILE A 131 9.30 -10.66 -5.70
C ILE A 131 9.78 -11.95 -5.01
N GLU A 132 9.98 -11.94 -3.70
CA GLU A 132 10.38 -13.13 -2.96
C GLU A 132 9.30 -14.23 -2.99
N ALA A 133 8.02 -13.85 -2.89
CA ALA A 133 6.92 -14.79 -3.05
C ALA A 133 6.91 -15.43 -4.45
N LYS A 134 7.13 -14.64 -5.51
CA LYS A 134 7.24 -15.14 -6.89
C LYS A 134 8.40 -16.10 -7.07
N LYS A 135 9.59 -15.76 -6.56
CA LYS A 135 10.78 -16.63 -6.64
C LYS A 135 10.53 -18.02 -6.09
N VAL A 136 9.80 -18.08 -4.98
CA VAL A 136 9.57 -19.34 -4.26
C VAL A 136 8.42 -20.15 -4.83
N SER A 137 7.34 -19.50 -5.27
CA SER A 137 6.10 -20.17 -5.71
C SER A 137 6.01 -20.36 -7.22
N GLY A 138 6.81 -19.61 -8.01
CA GLY A 138 6.71 -19.60 -9.47
C GLY A 138 5.43 -18.96 -10.00
N ARG A 139 4.60 -18.37 -9.13
CA ARG A 139 3.32 -17.77 -9.53
C ARG A 139 3.50 -16.36 -10.09
N PRO A 140 2.63 -15.95 -11.05
CA PRO A 140 2.72 -14.62 -11.64
C PRO A 140 2.54 -13.52 -10.59
N LEU A 141 3.33 -12.46 -10.74
CA LEU A 141 3.32 -11.26 -9.89
C LEU A 141 2.70 -10.10 -10.63
N VAL A 142 1.65 -9.54 -10.06
CA VAL A 142 1.09 -8.23 -10.41
C VAL A 142 1.57 -7.23 -9.37
N VAL A 143 2.15 -6.12 -9.80
CA VAL A 143 2.44 -4.98 -8.94
C VAL A 143 1.47 -3.86 -9.26
N HIS A 144 0.93 -3.23 -8.22
CA HIS A 144 -0.03 -2.15 -8.32
C HIS A 144 0.56 -0.87 -7.76
N ILE A 145 0.67 0.15 -8.60
CA ILE A 145 1.24 1.44 -8.21
C ILE A 145 0.13 2.46 -7.99
N HIS A 146 0.06 3.00 -6.78
CA HIS A 146 -0.88 4.06 -6.40
C HIS A 146 -0.24 5.44 -6.54
N ALA A 147 1.03 5.57 -6.16
CA ALA A 147 1.83 6.77 -6.37
C ALA A 147 3.30 6.39 -6.57
N THR A 148 3.93 6.93 -7.62
CA THR A 148 5.37 6.74 -7.86
C THR A 148 6.19 7.66 -6.95
N GLU A 149 7.49 7.38 -6.84
CA GLU A 149 8.41 8.29 -6.14
C GLU A 149 8.37 9.69 -6.75
N PHE A 150 8.21 9.82 -8.07
CA PHE A 150 8.02 11.11 -8.75
C PHE A 150 6.72 11.82 -8.39
N ASP A 151 5.68 11.11 -7.96
CA ASP A 151 4.44 11.72 -7.46
C ASP A 151 4.64 12.29 -6.06
N ARG A 152 5.48 11.67 -5.24
CA ARG A 152 5.75 12.05 -3.86
C ARG A 152 6.78 13.17 -3.71
N SER A 153 7.85 13.12 -4.50
CA SER A 153 9.03 13.99 -4.32
C SER A 153 9.36 14.87 -5.53
N GLY A 154 8.54 14.82 -6.60
CA GLY A 154 8.83 15.53 -7.84
C GLY A 154 10.15 15.05 -8.46
N ASP A 155 11.04 15.98 -8.82
CA ASP A 155 12.35 15.65 -9.39
C ASP A 155 13.43 15.35 -8.33
N ASN A 156 13.15 15.60 -7.04
CA ASN A 156 14.07 15.30 -5.94
C ASN A 156 13.83 13.89 -5.37
N ILE A 157 13.99 12.89 -6.23
CA ILE A 157 13.67 11.50 -5.92
C ILE A 157 14.61 10.87 -4.89
N ASN A 158 14.04 10.03 -4.01
CA ASN A 158 14.81 9.09 -3.21
C ASN A 158 15.25 7.92 -4.11
N LYS A 159 16.57 7.83 -4.35
CA LYS A 159 17.13 6.81 -5.25
C LYS A 159 16.86 5.38 -4.78
N GLU A 160 16.80 5.13 -3.49
CA GLU A 160 16.55 3.79 -2.96
C GLU A 160 15.11 3.37 -3.23
N ILE A 161 14.13 4.24 -2.98
CA ILE A 161 12.72 3.99 -3.30
C ILE A 161 12.54 3.81 -4.81
N TYR A 162 13.13 4.69 -5.62
CA TYR A 162 13.12 4.56 -7.08
C TYR A 162 13.65 3.19 -7.54
N ASN A 163 14.75 2.71 -6.96
CA ASN A 163 15.32 1.41 -7.33
C ASN A 163 14.39 0.24 -6.93
N ILE A 164 13.72 0.33 -5.78
CA ILE A 164 12.73 -0.67 -5.34
C ILE A 164 11.54 -0.69 -6.31
N GLU A 165 11.01 0.47 -6.69
CA GLU A 165 9.93 0.58 -7.67
C GLU A 165 10.36 0.01 -9.03
N LEU A 166 11.53 0.40 -9.52
CA LEU A 166 12.08 -0.07 -10.79
C LEU A 166 12.26 -1.59 -10.80
N GLU A 167 12.79 -2.16 -9.73
CA GLU A 167 12.94 -3.62 -9.60
C GLU A 167 11.57 -4.31 -9.58
N GLY A 168 10.62 -3.77 -8.81
CA GLY A 168 9.24 -4.25 -8.76
C GLY A 168 8.61 -4.29 -10.14
N PHE A 169 8.67 -3.19 -10.88
CA PHE A 169 8.12 -3.10 -12.23
C PHE A 169 8.81 -4.07 -13.22
N ARG A 170 10.13 -4.24 -13.11
CA ARG A 170 10.89 -5.17 -13.99
C ARG A 170 10.58 -6.63 -13.71
N LYS A 171 10.47 -7.01 -12.43
CA LYS A 171 10.26 -8.42 -12.00
C LYS A 171 8.80 -8.86 -12.07
N ALA A 172 7.85 -7.94 -12.05
CA ALA A 172 6.43 -8.25 -12.21
C ALA A 172 6.13 -8.83 -13.61
N ASP A 173 5.06 -9.59 -13.73
CA ASP A 173 4.50 -10.02 -15.01
C ASP A 173 3.57 -8.94 -15.57
N MET A 174 2.92 -8.18 -14.68
CA MET A 174 2.06 -7.05 -15.03
C MET A 174 2.20 -5.92 -14.00
N VAL A 175 2.13 -4.69 -14.49
CA VAL A 175 2.05 -3.48 -13.67
C VAL A 175 0.66 -2.89 -13.84
N VAL A 176 -0.06 -2.68 -12.74
CA VAL A 176 -1.33 -1.96 -12.70
C VAL A 176 -1.05 -0.55 -12.19
N ALA A 177 -1.49 0.46 -12.94
CA ALA A 177 -1.43 1.85 -12.56
C ALA A 177 -2.84 2.41 -12.32
N VAL A 178 -3.03 3.19 -11.27
CA VAL A 178 -4.35 3.74 -10.90
C VAL A 178 -4.88 4.82 -11.86
N SER A 179 -4.04 5.32 -12.77
CA SER A 179 -4.44 6.33 -13.74
C SER A 179 -3.58 6.30 -14.99
N GLY A 180 -4.07 6.92 -16.09
CA GLY A 180 -3.28 7.14 -17.29
C GLY A 180 -2.00 7.95 -16.99
N ARG A 181 -2.08 8.97 -16.13
CA ARG A 181 -0.93 9.77 -15.71
C ARG A 181 0.13 8.94 -14.98
N THR A 182 -0.28 8.06 -14.07
CA THR A 182 0.62 7.14 -13.36
C THR A 182 1.25 6.16 -14.35
N ARG A 183 0.46 5.62 -15.29
CA ARG A 183 0.96 4.76 -16.37
C ARG A 183 2.06 5.43 -17.18
N GLU A 184 1.83 6.66 -17.64
CA GLU A 184 2.82 7.42 -18.40
C GLU A 184 4.12 7.63 -17.62
N LYS A 185 4.05 7.93 -16.32
CA LYS A 185 5.25 8.04 -15.47
C LYS A 185 6.03 6.72 -15.40
N VAL A 186 5.33 5.59 -15.21
CA VAL A 186 5.97 4.26 -15.18
C VAL A 186 6.68 3.96 -16.50
N ILE A 187 6.08 4.33 -17.63
CA ILE A 187 6.69 4.12 -18.94
C ILE A 187 7.88 5.06 -19.14
N GLN A 188 7.70 6.36 -18.93
CA GLN A 188 8.69 7.37 -19.30
C GLN A 188 9.84 7.47 -18.30
N LYS A 189 9.54 7.44 -16.99
CA LYS A 189 10.54 7.65 -15.93
C LYS A 189 11.26 6.37 -15.51
N TYR A 190 10.62 5.20 -15.68
CA TYR A 190 11.20 3.90 -15.32
C TYR A 190 11.56 3.03 -16.53
N GLY A 191 11.24 3.46 -17.74
CA GLY A 191 11.56 2.72 -18.97
C GLY A 191 10.83 1.37 -19.08
N ILE A 192 9.63 1.26 -18.55
CA ILE A 192 8.86 0.01 -18.58
C ILE A 192 8.04 -0.06 -19.86
N SER A 193 8.03 -1.24 -20.50
CA SER A 193 7.28 -1.48 -21.74
C SER A 193 5.78 -1.11 -21.58
N PRO A 194 5.18 -0.34 -22.50
CA PRO A 194 3.77 0.03 -22.46
C PRO A 194 2.81 -1.17 -22.42
N HIS A 195 3.20 -2.29 -23.01
CA HIS A 195 2.37 -3.52 -23.02
C HIS A 195 2.24 -4.15 -21.63
N LYS A 196 3.21 -3.92 -20.76
CA LYS A 196 3.24 -4.45 -19.40
C LYS A 196 2.40 -3.64 -18.42
N VAL A 197 2.09 -2.37 -18.74
CA VAL A 197 1.40 -1.44 -17.85
C VAL A 197 -0.06 -1.27 -18.26
N LYS A 198 -0.97 -1.65 -17.36
CA LYS A 198 -2.42 -1.50 -17.53
C LYS A 198 -2.97 -0.46 -16.58
N VAL A 199 -3.98 0.26 -16.98
CA VAL A 199 -4.70 1.23 -16.13
C VAL A 199 -5.92 0.55 -15.54
N VAL A 200 -6.03 0.59 -14.22
CA VAL A 200 -7.23 0.21 -13.47
C VAL A 200 -7.46 1.31 -12.43
N HIS A 201 -8.53 2.06 -12.61
CA HIS A 201 -8.87 3.15 -11.69
C HIS A 201 -9.35 2.61 -10.34
N ASN A 202 -9.02 3.33 -9.26
CA ASN A 202 -9.64 3.07 -7.98
C ASN A 202 -11.14 3.31 -8.07
N GLY A 203 -11.92 2.40 -7.49
CA GLY A 203 -13.37 2.55 -7.34
C GLY A 203 -13.73 3.15 -6.00
N VAL A 204 -14.96 3.62 -5.89
CA VAL A 204 -15.57 4.05 -4.63
C VAL A 204 -16.89 3.30 -4.43
N GLU A 205 -17.20 2.97 -3.17
CA GLU A 205 -18.51 2.42 -2.83
C GLU A 205 -19.51 3.57 -2.75
N PHE A 206 -20.58 3.47 -3.51
CA PHE A 206 -21.61 4.51 -3.52
C PHE A 206 -22.43 4.41 -2.22
N GLN A 207 -22.18 5.31 -1.29
CA GLN A 207 -23.01 5.42 -0.08
C GLN A 207 -24.28 6.22 -0.41
N LYS A 208 -25.45 5.58 -0.33
CA LYS A 208 -26.76 6.24 -0.53
C LYS A 208 -27.20 7.11 0.64
N SER A 209 -26.41 7.28 1.68
CA SER A 209 -26.82 8.08 2.83
C SER A 209 -26.68 9.58 2.55
N VAL A 210 -27.77 10.31 2.73
CA VAL A 210 -27.74 11.77 2.81
C VAL A 210 -26.93 12.16 4.05
N ASN A 211 -25.72 12.66 3.84
CA ASN A 211 -24.85 13.07 4.93
C ASN A 211 -25.37 14.42 5.48
N PRO A 212 -25.61 14.56 6.79
CA PRO A 212 -26.05 15.83 7.41
C PRO A 212 -25.08 17.00 7.15
N VAL A 213 -23.86 16.72 6.75
CA VAL A 213 -22.87 17.71 6.28
C VAL A 213 -23.40 18.51 5.08
N LEU A 214 -24.27 17.90 4.24
CA LEU A 214 -24.84 18.58 3.06
C LEU A 214 -25.68 19.82 3.44
N GLU A 215 -26.42 19.77 4.54
CA GLU A 215 -27.20 20.92 5.04
C GLU A 215 -26.30 22.07 5.48
N THR A 216 -25.18 21.76 6.11
CA THR A 216 -24.18 22.77 6.51
C THR A 216 -23.56 23.44 5.29
N PHE A 217 -23.19 22.69 4.26
CA PHE A 217 -22.68 23.24 3.00
C PHE A 217 -23.73 24.09 2.29
N ASN A 218 -24.99 23.65 2.24
CA ASN A 218 -26.08 24.43 1.64
C ASN A 218 -26.30 25.75 2.38
N ARG A 219 -26.22 25.78 3.70
CA ARG A 219 -26.32 27.00 4.52
C ARG A 219 -25.18 27.99 4.26
N ILE A 220 -23.94 27.48 4.19
CA ILE A 220 -22.76 28.28 3.88
C ILE A 220 -22.86 28.89 2.48
N LYS A 221 -23.32 28.11 1.49
CA LYS A 221 -23.49 28.54 0.11
C LYS A 221 -24.64 29.57 -0.04
N ALA A 222 -25.74 29.38 0.69
CA ALA A 222 -26.86 30.30 0.72
C ALA A 222 -26.46 31.67 1.31
N GLY A 223 -25.45 31.74 2.18
CA GLY A 223 -24.85 32.95 2.70
C GLY A 223 -23.87 33.67 1.72
N GLY A 224 -23.81 33.25 0.45
CA GLY A 224 -22.95 33.86 -0.58
C GLY A 224 -21.49 33.44 -0.52
N ASN A 225 -21.11 32.51 0.36
CA ASN A 225 -19.74 32.04 0.51
C ASN A 225 -19.35 31.06 -0.61
N LYS A 226 -18.08 31.14 -1.06
CA LYS A 226 -17.48 30.12 -1.93
C LYS A 226 -16.89 29.00 -1.06
N ILE A 227 -17.16 27.75 -1.46
CA ILE A 227 -16.64 26.57 -0.76
C ILE A 227 -15.54 25.97 -1.65
N VAL A 228 -14.36 25.81 -1.08
CA VAL A 228 -13.26 25.05 -1.68
C VAL A 228 -13.11 23.75 -0.88
N LEU A 229 -13.33 22.63 -1.52
CA LEU A 229 -13.15 21.30 -0.92
C LEU A 229 -11.79 20.77 -1.36
N TYR A 230 -10.98 20.37 -0.39
CA TYR A 230 -9.77 19.58 -0.58
C TYR A 230 -10.00 18.19 0.02
N ALA A 231 -9.85 17.12 -0.80
CA ALA A 231 -10.03 15.73 -0.41
C ALA A 231 -8.77 14.91 -0.74
#